data_4827f59d45fd1dfce80d114b7e5dcf06
#
_entry.id   4827f59d45fd1dfce80d114b7e5dcf06
#
_cell.length_a   1.000
_cell.length_b   1.000
_cell.length_c   1.000
_cell.angle_alpha   90.00
_cell.angle_beta   90.00
_cell.angle_gamma   90.00
#
_symmetry.space_group_name_H-M   'P 1'
#
loop_
_entity.id
_entity.type
_entity.pdbx_description
1 polymer ?
#
loop_
_entity_poly.entity_id
_entity_poly.type
_entity_poly.pdbx_seq_one_letter_code
_entity_poly.pdbx_strand_id
1 'polypeptide(L)'
;MGNKRVMLPASEVDLTAVKYIPENIQAPHLTGFWLKLFVKFVEAPGVGSLIMNHLKNENKIEEKLKYTVIPEGPMFKPEFPPQEPEPAVVSLEEDVRPEDRVGLALKYLPEYDPASNWSGDSSAPFRYWKIRDYAYAYRSKFTTPSMERHFYGCLVAERFISAIEEFNSKNPAAPLLISFDPDELRKQAAASTQRFEQGNPLSILDGTFMAIKDDIDCYPHPSKGATTWMHEVREVTKDAVSVSRLRSCGTILVGKANMHELGLGTTGNNANYGTTRNPHDPERYTGGSSSGPAAIVASGLCSAALGTDGGGSVRIPSSLCGVVGLKSTYGRTDMTGSLCDDGTVEIIGPIATTVEDTILVYSLPCVPNFPSRESSRSLESLRLGKYTEWFNDVFSTDISDKCENVLSQLSEKHGCKTVEIVIPELHEMRIAHIVSIGSESLCSLNPDCGDGRGARLTYDTRTNLAFFRSFTAADYVAAQRLRRRLMYFHMEIFKKVDIIVTPTTGMTAPRIPPSALKVGETDLQVSGNLMRFIITANLLGLPAVTVPVGYDKQGLPIGMQLIGRPWCEASILRLAAAIEETCAEPKKKPLQYYDILKGN
;
A
#
# COMPACT_ATOMS: atom_id res chain seq x y z
N MET A 1 -17.72 35.66 -21.10
CA MET A 1 -16.36 35.28 -20.70
C MET A 1 -16.35 35.30 -19.17
N GLY A 2 -16.41 34.14 -18.50
CA GLY A 2 -16.33 34.06 -17.03
C GLY A 2 -14.98 34.61 -16.56
N ASN A 3 -14.97 35.36 -15.47
CA ASN A 3 -13.73 35.85 -14.86
C ASN A 3 -12.87 34.62 -14.51
N LYS A 4 -11.68 34.54 -15.11
CA LYS A 4 -10.71 33.52 -14.75
C LYS A 4 -10.31 33.71 -13.27
N ARG A 5 -10.39 32.67 -12.46
CA ARG A 5 -9.82 32.68 -11.11
C ARG A 5 -8.30 32.80 -11.24
N VAL A 6 -7.69 33.71 -10.52
CA VAL A 6 -6.23 33.84 -10.45
C VAL A 6 -5.81 33.45 -9.03
N MET A 7 -4.93 32.45 -8.92
CA MET A 7 -4.35 32.07 -7.63
C MET A 7 -3.19 33.01 -7.29
N LEU A 8 -3.04 33.35 -6.04
CA LEU A 8 -1.82 33.99 -5.54
C LEU A 8 -0.66 33.01 -5.63
N PRO A 9 0.58 33.46 -5.83
CA PRO A 9 1.75 32.59 -5.65
C PRO A 9 1.72 31.86 -4.31
N ALA A 10 2.17 30.62 -4.25
CA ALA A 10 2.14 29.82 -3.03
C ALA A 10 2.83 30.51 -1.85
N SER A 11 3.91 31.27 -2.12
CA SER A 11 4.66 32.05 -1.12
C SER A 11 3.89 33.24 -0.52
N GLU A 12 2.79 33.66 -1.16
CA GLU A 12 1.97 34.80 -0.74
C GLU A 12 0.65 34.37 -0.09
N VAL A 13 0.40 33.06 0.01
CA VAL A 13 -0.83 32.54 0.61
C VAL A 13 -0.76 32.65 2.15
N ASP A 14 -1.73 33.36 2.71
CA ASP A 14 -1.90 33.41 4.16
C ASP A 14 -2.56 32.12 4.68
N LEU A 15 -1.76 31.24 5.26
CA LEU A 15 -2.21 29.96 5.81
C LEU A 15 -3.17 30.12 6.99
N THR A 16 -3.17 31.29 7.67
CA THR A 16 -4.10 31.54 8.81
C THR A 16 -5.52 31.81 8.34
N ALA A 17 -5.69 32.22 7.08
CA ALA A 17 -6.98 32.48 6.47
C ALA A 17 -7.59 31.24 5.79
N VAL A 18 -6.83 30.14 5.67
CA VAL A 18 -7.30 28.91 5.05
C VAL A 18 -8.33 28.21 5.93
N LYS A 19 -9.47 27.85 5.36
CA LYS A 19 -10.52 27.08 6.02
C LYS A 19 -10.59 25.71 5.40
N TYR A 20 -10.79 24.69 6.24
CA TYR A 20 -11.07 23.35 5.77
C TYR A 20 -12.44 23.30 5.09
N ILE A 21 -12.50 22.67 3.94
CA ILE A 21 -13.75 22.41 3.20
C ILE A 21 -13.83 20.89 3.00
N PRO A 22 -14.80 20.21 3.64
CA PRO A 22 -15.01 18.79 3.43
C PRO A 22 -15.27 18.47 1.95
N GLU A 23 -14.71 17.38 1.47
CA GLU A 23 -14.97 16.92 0.11
C GLU A 23 -16.33 16.25 -0.01
N ASN A 24 -17.07 16.64 -1.04
CA ASN A 24 -18.34 16.01 -1.42
C ASN A 24 -18.26 15.56 -2.87
N ILE A 25 -17.92 14.29 -3.07
CA ILE A 25 -17.76 13.71 -4.40
C ILE A 25 -19.13 13.37 -4.96
N GLN A 26 -19.46 13.95 -6.11
CA GLN A 26 -20.73 13.73 -6.80
C GLN A 26 -20.54 12.68 -7.89
N ALA A 27 -21.01 11.46 -7.62
CA ALA A 27 -21.00 10.37 -8.60
C ALA A 27 -22.04 9.30 -8.22
N PRO A 28 -22.61 8.61 -9.19
CA PRO A 28 -23.52 7.51 -8.92
C PRO A 28 -22.75 6.29 -8.38
N HIS A 29 -23.34 5.60 -7.39
CA HIS A 29 -22.94 4.24 -7.03
C HIS A 29 -23.57 3.25 -8.02
N LEU A 30 -22.73 2.53 -8.76
CA LEU A 30 -23.18 1.62 -9.82
C LEU A 30 -22.55 0.23 -9.65
N THR A 31 -23.40 -0.79 -9.78
CA THR A 31 -22.98 -2.19 -9.78
C THR A 31 -23.94 -3.04 -10.62
N GLY A 32 -23.57 -4.27 -10.96
CA GLY A 32 -24.43 -5.21 -11.68
C GLY A 32 -24.89 -4.68 -13.03
N PHE A 33 -26.20 -4.81 -13.31
CA PHE A 33 -26.81 -4.39 -14.58
C PHE A 33 -26.60 -2.90 -14.88
N TRP A 34 -26.71 -2.04 -13.85
CA TRP A 34 -26.61 -0.60 -14.04
C TRP A 34 -25.18 -0.17 -14.41
N LEU A 35 -24.15 -0.82 -13.88
CA LEU A 35 -22.77 -0.58 -14.27
C LEU A 35 -22.54 -0.99 -15.73
N LYS A 36 -23.04 -2.16 -16.16
CA LYS A 36 -22.97 -2.58 -17.57
C LYS A 36 -23.63 -1.59 -18.53
N LEU A 37 -24.79 -1.08 -18.14
CA LEU A 37 -25.52 -0.11 -18.95
C LEU A 37 -24.77 1.23 -19.01
N PHE A 38 -24.24 1.69 -17.88
CA PHE A 38 -23.46 2.92 -17.81
C PHE A 38 -22.22 2.88 -18.70
N VAL A 39 -21.47 1.78 -18.69
CA VAL A 39 -20.29 1.60 -19.55
C VAL A 39 -20.66 1.68 -21.03
N LYS A 40 -21.78 1.07 -21.45
CA LYS A 40 -22.27 1.19 -22.84
C LYS A 40 -22.54 2.63 -23.25
N PHE A 41 -23.11 3.45 -22.36
CA PHE A 41 -23.33 4.87 -22.64
C PHE A 41 -22.03 5.68 -22.66
N VAL A 42 -21.13 5.40 -21.73
CA VAL A 42 -19.83 6.10 -21.62
C VAL A 42 -18.93 5.80 -22.83
N GLU A 43 -19.02 4.61 -23.39
CA GLU A 43 -18.26 4.23 -24.58
C GLU A 43 -18.97 4.58 -25.89
N ALA A 44 -20.22 5.02 -25.84
CA ALA A 44 -20.96 5.43 -27.04
C ALA A 44 -20.41 6.78 -27.58
N PRO A 45 -20.14 6.86 -28.91
CA PRO A 45 -19.63 8.08 -29.53
C PRO A 45 -20.54 9.30 -29.22
N GLY A 46 -19.94 10.40 -28.78
CA GLY A 46 -20.62 11.63 -28.41
C GLY A 46 -21.33 11.62 -27.07
N VAL A 47 -22.01 10.54 -26.70
CA VAL A 47 -22.70 10.41 -25.40
C VAL A 47 -21.71 10.33 -24.24
N GLY A 48 -20.66 9.53 -24.40
CA GLY A 48 -19.63 9.38 -23.37
C GLY A 48 -18.94 10.69 -23.00
N SER A 49 -18.62 11.50 -24.00
CA SER A 49 -17.99 12.82 -23.74
C SER A 49 -18.93 13.77 -22.98
N LEU A 50 -20.24 13.73 -23.23
CA LEU A 50 -21.20 14.53 -22.48
C LEU A 50 -21.28 14.09 -21.01
N ILE A 51 -21.33 12.78 -20.76
CA ILE A 51 -21.36 12.21 -19.41
C ILE A 51 -20.07 12.59 -18.66
N MET A 52 -18.90 12.40 -19.28
CA MET A 52 -17.60 12.71 -18.64
C MET A 52 -17.43 14.19 -18.36
N ASN A 53 -17.87 15.07 -19.29
CA ASN A 53 -17.86 16.50 -19.06
C ASN A 53 -18.80 16.90 -17.92
N HIS A 54 -20.00 16.29 -17.82
CA HIS A 54 -20.88 16.53 -16.71
C HIS A 54 -20.22 16.13 -15.38
N LEU A 55 -19.63 14.92 -15.27
CA LEU A 55 -18.92 14.47 -14.07
C LEU A 55 -17.74 15.38 -13.70
N LYS A 56 -16.97 15.88 -14.68
CA LYS A 56 -15.90 16.85 -14.43
C LYS A 56 -16.42 18.17 -13.86
N ASN A 57 -17.53 18.67 -14.39
CA ASN A 57 -18.14 19.93 -13.95
C ASN A 57 -18.72 19.81 -12.53
N GLU A 58 -19.47 18.74 -12.23
CA GLU A 58 -20.00 18.49 -10.88
C GLU A 58 -18.89 18.41 -9.82
N ASN A 59 -17.74 17.83 -10.18
CA ASN A 59 -16.58 17.74 -9.31
C ASN A 59 -15.60 18.93 -9.45
N LYS A 60 -16.00 20.02 -10.13
CA LYS A 60 -15.26 21.27 -10.30
C LYS A 60 -13.86 21.13 -10.91
N ILE A 61 -13.61 20.04 -11.65
CA ILE A 61 -12.29 19.75 -12.25
C ILE A 61 -11.94 20.80 -13.29
N GLU A 62 -12.88 21.14 -14.19
CA GLU A 62 -12.63 22.18 -15.21
C GLU A 62 -12.44 23.56 -14.58
N GLU A 63 -13.21 23.91 -13.54
CA GLU A 63 -13.05 25.17 -12.82
C GLU A 63 -11.63 25.32 -12.28
N LYS A 64 -11.14 24.26 -11.63
CA LYS A 64 -9.82 24.26 -10.97
C LYS A 64 -8.64 24.19 -11.93
N LEU A 65 -8.77 23.54 -13.07
CA LEU A 65 -7.68 23.37 -14.05
C LEU A 65 -7.78 24.35 -15.22
N LYS A 66 -8.93 24.38 -15.89
CA LYS A 66 -9.09 25.14 -17.16
C LYS A 66 -9.37 26.63 -16.94
N TYR A 67 -10.15 26.95 -15.90
CA TYR A 67 -10.56 28.32 -15.63
C TYR A 67 -9.79 28.98 -14.48
N THR A 68 -8.72 28.34 -14.03
CA THR A 68 -7.82 28.87 -13.00
C THR A 68 -6.44 29.16 -13.58
N VAL A 69 -5.89 30.33 -13.29
CA VAL A 69 -4.50 30.67 -13.57
C VAL A 69 -3.66 30.29 -12.38
N ILE A 70 -2.79 29.29 -12.56
CA ILE A 70 -1.88 28.79 -11.52
C ILE A 70 -0.50 29.39 -11.82
N PRO A 71 0.08 30.20 -10.90
CA PRO A 71 1.31 30.95 -11.19
C PRO A 71 2.55 30.07 -11.23
N GLU A 72 2.57 28.94 -10.51
CA GLU A 72 3.73 28.05 -10.44
C GLU A 72 4.04 27.39 -11.79
N GLY A 73 5.32 27.11 -12.05
CA GLY A 73 5.74 26.27 -13.18
C GLY A 73 5.35 24.79 -12.97
N PRO A 74 5.24 23.98 -14.02
CA PRO A 74 4.89 22.57 -13.89
C PRO A 74 6.02 21.76 -13.23
N MET A 75 5.66 20.71 -12.48
CA MET A 75 6.55 19.72 -11.88
C MET A 75 6.08 18.32 -12.31
N PHE A 76 6.68 17.78 -13.38
CA PHE A 76 6.21 16.55 -14.03
C PHE A 76 6.54 15.27 -13.23
N LYS A 77 7.50 15.32 -12.35
CA LYS A 77 7.85 14.27 -11.37
C LYS A 77 8.20 14.94 -10.04
N PRO A 78 8.17 14.23 -8.90
CA PRO A 78 8.58 14.83 -7.64
C PRO A 78 10.01 15.37 -7.71
N GLU A 79 10.17 16.66 -7.43
CA GLU A 79 11.43 17.37 -7.32
C GLU A 79 11.53 17.89 -5.88
N PHE A 80 12.45 17.33 -5.11
CA PHE A 80 12.60 17.71 -3.71
C PHE A 80 13.63 18.84 -3.58
N PRO A 81 13.32 19.91 -2.82
CA PRO A 81 14.36 20.86 -2.43
C PRO A 81 15.44 20.15 -1.61
N PRO A 82 16.66 20.69 -1.52
CA PRO A 82 17.71 20.12 -0.69
C PRO A 82 17.19 19.85 0.74
N GLN A 83 17.43 18.63 1.22
CA GLN A 83 17.03 18.20 2.57
C GLN A 83 18.28 17.97 3.42
N GLU A 84 18.23 18.39 4.69
CA GLU A 84 19.22 17.96 5.65
C GLU A 84 19.15 16.44 5.79
N PRO A 85 20.31 15.73 5.74
CA PRO A 85 20.33 14.29 5.98
C PRO A 85 19.66 13.92 7.31
N GLU A 86 18.97 12.80 7.35
CA GLU A 86 18.50 12.28 8.64
C GLU A 86 19.70 12.01 9.55
N PRO A 87 19.73 12.57 10.78
CA PRO A 87 20.81 12.31 11.71
C PRO A 87 20.93 10.82 12.05
N ALA A 88 22.15 10.34 12.11
CA ALA A 88 22.47 8.97 12.50
C ALA A 88 21.82 7.88 11.59
N VAL A 89 21.73 8.17 10.31
CA VAL A 89 21.33 7.24 9.27
C VAL A 89 22.55 6.83 8.47
N VAL A 90 22.74 5.52 8.28
CA VAL A 90 23.81 4.97 7.45
C VAL A 90 23.32 4.86 6.01
N SER A 91 23.97 5.58 5.10
CA SER A 91 23.76 5.40 3.66
C SER A 91 24.57 4.20 3.18
N LEU A 92 23.96 3.34 2.39
CA LEU A 92 24.65 2.24 1.73
C LEU A 92 24.93 2.58 0.27
N GLU A 93 26.03 2.07 -0.24
CA GLU A 93 26.38 2.09 -1.66
C GLU A 93 25.39 1.24 -2.47
N GLU A 94 25.19 1.55 -3.74
CA GLU A 94 24.22 0.84 -4.60
C GLU A 94 24.60 -0.62 -4.84
N ASP A 95 25.90 -0.92 -4.84
CA ASP A 95 26.48 -2.24 -5.11
C ASP A 95 26.52 -3.19 -3.90
N VAL A 96 26.10 -2.73 -2.70
CA VAL A 96 26.01 -3.60 -1.52
C VAL A 96 25.01 -4.73 -1.77
N ARG A 97 25.47 -5.97 -1.56
CA ARG A 97 24.64 -7.16 -1.80
C ARG A 97 23.37 -7.15 -0.95
N PRO A 98 22.25 -7.68 -1.47
CA PRO A 98 20.98 -7.72 -0.74
C PRO A 98 21.08 -8.37 0.65
N GLU A 99 21.84 -9.46 0.78
CA GLU A 99 22.03 -10.20 2.03
C GLU A 99 22.73 -9.32 3.09
N ASP A 100 23.73 -8.53 2.68
CA ASP A 100 24.47 -7.63 3.56
C ASP A 100 23.56 -6.46 4.02
N ARG A 101 22.69 -5.97 3.14
CA ARG A 101 21.68 -4.94 3.47
C ARG A 101 20.73 -5.43 4.56
N VAL A 102 20.17 -6.64 4.41
CA VAL A 102 19.31 -7.26 5.42
C VAL A 102 20.08 -7.51 6.71
N GLY A 103 21.32 -8.00 6.62
CA GLY A 103 22.21 -8.19 7.77
C GLY A 103 22.50 -6.90 8.54
N LEU A 104 22.62 -5.78 7.81
CA LEU A 104 22.75 -4.46 8.44
C LEU A 104 21.45 -4.04 9.11
N ALA A 105 20.30 -4.16 8.43
CA ALA A 105 18.98 -3.85 9.00
C ALA A 105 18.76 -4.60 10.32
N LEU A 106 19.12 -5.89 10.35
CA LEU A 106 18.99 -6.72 11.55
C LEU A 106 19.79 -6.20 12.75
N LYS A 107 20.95 -5.57 12.53
CA LYS A 107 21.77 -4.99 13.62
C LYS A 107 21.10 -3.79 14.31
N TYR A 108 20.18 -3.13 13.64
CA TYR A 108 19.45 -1.97 14.17
C TYR A 108 18.11 -2.33 14.81
N LEU A 109 17.66 -3.58 14.69
CA LEU A 109 16.48 -4.06 15.37
C LEU A 109 16.80 -4.42 16.84
N PRO A 110 15.79 -4.38 17.74
CA PRO A 110 15.95 -4.86 19.10
C PRO A 110 16.46 -6.30 19.15
N GLU A 111 17.13 -6.68 20.23
CA GLU A 111 17.58 -8.06 20.44
C GLU A 111 16.37 -9.00 20.39
N TYR A 112 16.56 -10.15 19.70
CA TYR A 112 15.49 -11.15 19.59
C TYR A 112 15.45 -12.01 20.83
N ASP A 113 14.31 -12.01 21.52
CA ASP A 113 14.06 -12.89 22.67
C ASP A 113 13.14 -14.06 22.29
N PRO A 114 13.68 -15.27 22.10
CA PRO A 114 12.86 -16.45 21.81
C PRO A 114 11.90 -16.81 22.95
N ALA A 115 12.27 -16.56 24.19
CA ALA A 115 11.47 -16.98 25.35
C ALA A 115 10.12 -16.25 25.38
N SER A 116 10.08 -14.97 25.05
CA SER A 116 8.84 -14.21 24.95
C SER A 116 7.93 -14.69 23.81
N ASN A 117 8.51 -15.29 22.78
CA ASN A 117 7.81 -15.64 21.55
C ASN A 117 7.37 -17.13 21.51
N TRP A 118 8.09 -18.01 22.21
CA TRP A 118 7.89 -19.47 22.19
C TRP A 118 7.48 -20.05 23.53
N SER A 119 7.00 -19.23 24.47
CA SER A 119 6.65 -19.63 25.85
C SER A 119 5.61 -20.74 25.95
N GLY A 120 4.85 -21.01 24.90
CA GLY A 120 3.78 -22.01 24.93
C GLY A 120 2.57 -21.61 25.80
N ASP A 121 2.55 -20.38 26.31
CA ASP A 121 1.44 -19.86 27.11
C ASP A 121 0.21 -19.66 26.23
N SER A 122 -0.78 -20.53 26.38
CA SER A 122 -2.05 -20.45 25.66
C SER A 122 -2.92 -19.26 26.08
N SER A 123 -2.59 -18.57 27.18
CA SER A 123 -3.28 -17.37 27.64
C SER A 123 -2.68 -16.09 27.08
N ALA A 124 -1.53 -16.16 26.38
CA ALA A 124 -0.90 -15.01 25.78
C ALA A 124 -1.78 -14.38 24.68
N PRO A 125 -1.82 -13.04 24.57
CA PRO A 125 -2.55 -12.37 23.51
C PRO A 125 -2.11 -12.84 22.13
N PHE A 126 -3.04 -12.81 21.16
CA PHE A 126 -2.74 -13.12 19.76
C PHE A 126 -1.64 -12.19 19.20
N ARG A 127 -0.70 -12.77 18.48
CA ARG A 127 0.33 -12.07 17.70
C ARG A 127 0.63 -12.80 16.40
N TYR A 128 1.08 -12.08 15.43
CA TYR A 128 1.60 -12.67 14.20
C TYR A 128 3.02 -13.22 14.40
N TRP A 129 3.35 -14.28 13.66
CA TRP A 129 4.72 -14.77 13.55
C TRP A 129 5.54 -13.78 12.71
N LYS A 130 6.70 -13.39 13.25
CA LYS A 130 7.65 -12.51 12.57
C LYS A 130 8.64 -13.30 11.72
N ILE A 131 9.31 -12.66 10.79
CA ILE A 131 10.41 -13.24 10.01
C ILE A 131 11.46 -13.89 10.93
N ARG A 132 11.82 -13.23 12.04
CA ARG A 132 12.79 -13.78 12.99
C ARG A 132 12.27 -15.02 13.73
N ASP A 133 10.97 -15.16 13.93
CA ASP A 133 10.36 -16.36 14.51
C ASP A 133 10.51 -17.58 13.57
N TYR A 134 10.29 -17.40 12.27
CA TYR A 134 10.54 -18.45 11.27
C TYR A 134 12.02 -18.84 11.23
N ALA A 135 12.92 -17.87 11.15
CA ALA A 135 14.36 -18.14 11.14
C ALA A 135 14.83 -18.87 12.42
N TYR A 136 14.27 -18.52 13.58
CA TYR A 136 14.55 -19.23 14.84
C TYR A 136 14.03 -20.66 14.82
N ALA A 137 12.79 -20.86 14.38
CA ALA A 137 12.18 -22.21 14.30
C ALA A 137 12.98 -23.15 13.38
N TYR A 138 13.45 -22.64 12.24
CA TYR A 138 14.24 -23.44 11.29
C TYR A 138 15.64 -23.75 11.85
N ARG A 139 16.34 -22.77 12.43
CA ARG A 139 17.66 -22.97 13.07
C ARG A 139 17.60 -23.90 14.29
N SER A 140 16.53 -23.82 15.05
CA SER A 140 16.31 -24.68 16.22
C SER A 140 15.72 -26.06 15.87
N LYS A 141 15.46 -26.29 14.57
CA LYS A 141 14.87 -27.55 14.05
C LYS A 141 13.49 -27.88 14.62
N PHE A 142 12.72 -26.85 15.04
CA PHE A 142 11.33 -27.05 15.45
C PHE A 142 10.42 -27.36 14.26
N THR A 143 10.76 -26.83 13.09
CA THR A 143 10.10 -27.10 11.82
C THR A 143 11.09 -26.85 10.67
N THR A 144 10.69 -27.15 9.44
CA THR A 144 11.48 -26.89 8.23
C THR A 144 10.61 -26.23 7.17
N PRO A 145 11.20 -25.50 6.22
CA PRO A 145 10.47 -24.98 5.07
C PRO A 145 9.83 -26.07 4.20
N SER A 146 10.45 -27.24 4.06
CA SER A 146 9.99 -28.33 3.19
C SER A 146 9.77 -29.65 3.92
N MET A 147 9.36 -30.70 3.20
CA MET A 147 9.07 -32.04 3.67
C MET A 147 10.31 -32.95 3.67
N GLU A 148 10.67 -33.53 4.84
CA GLU A 148 11.48 -34.74 4.90
C GLU A 148 10.65 -35.97 5.26
N ARG A 149 11.00 -37.12 4.62
CA ARG A 149 10.23 -38.37 4.69
C ARG A 149 10.22 -39.10 6.03
N HIS A 150 10.85 -38.59 7.09
CA HIS A 150 11.13 -39.36 8.31
C HIS A 150 10.69 -38.78 9.63
N PHE A 151 10.01 -37.62 9.68
CA PHE A 151 9.46 -37.09 10.95
C PHE A 151 7.98 -36.68 10.83
N TYR A 152 7.19 -36.99 11.87
CA TYR A 152 5.77 -36.66 12.01
C TYR A 152 5.52 -35.16 12.25
N GLY A 153 6.11 -34.28 11.45
CA GLY A 153 5.90 -32.85 11.50
C GLY A 153 5.40 -32.34 10.16
N CYS A 154 4.17 -31.86 10.11
CA CYS A 154 3.64 -31.21 8.91
C CYS A 154 4.39 -29.92 8.65
N LEU A 155 4.78 -29.67 7.44
CA LEU A 155 5.81 -28.73 7.05
C LEU A 155 5.17 -27.46 6.54
N VAL A 156 5.85 -26.33 6.69
CA VAL A 156 5.31 -25.00 6.44
C VAL A 156 4.76 -24.90 5.00
N ALA A 157 5.48 -25.43 4.01
CA ALA A 157 5.02 -25.43 2.61
C ALA A 157 3.71 -26.20 2.39
N GLU A 158 3.56 -27.41 2.97
CA GLU A 158 2.33 -28.19 2.78
C GLU A 158 1.14 -27.56 3.50
N ARG A 159 1.35 -26.95 4.68
CA ARG A 159 0.30 -26.19 5.36
C ARG A 159 -0.13 -24.99 4.54
N PHE A 160 0.83 -24.30 3.93
CA PHE A 160 0.55 -23.20 3.01
C PHE A 160 -0.27 -23.67 1.81
N ILE A 161 0.15 -24.75 1.14
CA ILE A 161 -0.55 -25.33 -0.02
C ILE A 161 -1.99 -25.69 0.35
N SER A 162 -2.18 -26.42 1.44
CA SER A 162 -3.51 -26.84 1.92
C SER A 162 -4.43 -25.63 2.21
N ALA A 163 -3.88 -24.55 2.81
CA ALA A 163 -4.63 -23.33 3.05
C ALA A 163 -5.05 -22.63 1.75
N ILE A 164 -4.15 -22.56 0.76
CA ILE A 164 -4.49 -21.96 -0.55
C ILE A 164 -5.55 -22.80 -1.28
N GLU A 165 -5.48 -24.13 -1.21
CA GLU A 165 -6.51 -25.01 -1.77
C GLU A 165 -7.88 -24.79 -1.09
N GLU A 166 -7.90 -24.60 0.23
CA GLU A 166 -9.13 -24.24 0.95
C GLU A 166 -9.70 -22.91 0.47
N PHE A 167 -8.86 -21.87 0.31
CA PHE A 167 -9.32 -20.58 -0.26
C PHE A 167 -9.89 -20.73 -1.67
N ASN A 168 -9.22 -21.51 -2.51
CA ASN A 168 -9.65 -21.71 -3.90
C ASN A 168 -10.96 -22.52 -4.02
N SER A 169 -11.28 -23.35 -3.01
CA SER A 169 -12.53 -24.13 -2.98
C SER A 169 -13.77 -23.31 -2.61
N LYS A 170 -13.61 -22.07 -2.14
CA LYS A 170 -14.73 -21.21 -1.70
C LYS A 170 -15.64 -20.81 -2.87
N ASN A 171 -16.94 -20.75 -2.60
CA ASN A 171 -17.93 -20.28 -3.56
C ASN A 171 -18.81 -19.18 -2.90
N PRO A 172 -18.83 -17.95 -3.45
CA PRO A 172 -18.11 -17.49 -4.65
C PRO A 172 -16.59 -17.44 -4.46
N ALA A 173 -15.84 -17.59 -5.55
CA ALA A 173 -14.39 -17.57 -5.54
C ALA A 173 -13.83 -16.31 -4.87
N ALA A 174 -12.84 -16.50 -4.01
CA ALA A 174 -12.19 -15.44 -3.24
C ALA A 174 -10.68 -15.67 -3.13
N PRO A 175 -9.96 -15.82 -4.26
CA PRO A 175 -8.57 -16.26 -4.25
C PRO A 175 -7.65 -15.20 -3.63
N LEU A 176 -6.66 -15.65 -2.86
CA LEU A 176 -5.53 -14.83 -2.41
C LEU A 176 -4.48 -14.71 -3.52
N LEU A 177 -4.25 -15.81 -4.24
CA LEU A 177 -3.29 -15.92 -5.35
C LEU A 177 -4.04 -16.21 -6.66
N ILE A 178 -3.64 -15.60 -7.75
CA ILE A 178 -4.18 -15.81 -9.10
C ILE A 178 -3.17 -16.47 -10.06
N SER A 179 -1.95 -16.70 -9.58
CA SER A 179 -0.98 -17.60 -10.18
C SER A 179 -0.19 -18.27 -9.05
N PHE A 180 -0.27 -19.58 -8.97
CA PHE A 180 0.32 -20.38 -7.91
C PHE A 180 0.75 -21.74 -8.47
N ASP A 181 1.96 -22.16 -8.13
CA ASP A 181 2.53 -23.45 -8.52
C ASP A 181 3.03 -24.18 -7.26
N PRO A 182 2.30 -25.22 -6.77
CA PRO A 182 2.69 -25.97 -5.59
C PRO A 182 4.04 -26.70 -5.74
N ASP A 183 4.39 -27.16 -6.94
CA ASP A 183 5.63 -27.92 -7.15
C ASP A 183 6.84 -26.98 -7.15
N GLU A 184 6.72 -25.79 -7.75
CA GLU A 184 7.76 -24.76 -7.63
C GLU A 184 7.94 -24.29 -6.19
N LEU A 185 6.84 -24.15 -5.42
CA LEU A 185 6.90 -23.81 -4.00
C LEU A 185 7.65 -24.89 -3.20
N ARG A 186 7.34 -26.18 -3.42
CA ARG A 186 8.04 -27.30 -2.78
C ARG A 186 9.52 -27.30 -3.10
N LYS A 187 9.90 -27.04 -4.34
CA LYS A 187 11.29 -26.96 -4.79
C LYS A 187 12.06 -25.85 -4.08
N GLN A 188 11.50 -24.64 -3.99
CA GLN A 188 12.11 -23.53 -3.26
C GLN A 188 12.25 -23.86 -1.78
N ALA A 189 11.21 -24.44 -1.16
CA ALA A 189 11.22 -24.84 0.25
C ALA A 189 12.26 -25.94 0.53
N ALA A 190 12.41 -26.92 -0.37
CA ALA A 190 13.43 -27.97 -0.26
C ALA A 190 14.85 -27.39 -0.31
N ALA A 191 15.10 -26.48 -1.24
CA ALA A 191 16.41 -25.81 -1.34
C ALA A 191 16.73 -24.99 -0.08
N SER A 192 15.76 -24.31 0.51
CA SER A 192 15.92 -23.59 1.78
C SER A 192 16.20 -24.56 2.95
N THR A 193 15.45 -25.66 3.04
CA THR A 193 15.67 -26.69 4.08
C THR A 193 17.12 -27.19 4.01
N GLN A 194 17.61 -27.54 2.81
CA GLN A 194 18.98 -28.00 2.65
C GLN A 194 20.02 -26.97 3.14
N ARG A 195 19.81 -25.68 2.88
CA ARG A 195 20.70 -24.61 3.40
C ARG A 195 20.70 -24.54 4.92
N PHE A 196 19.53 -24.66 5.56
CA PHE A 196 19.45 -24.69 7.02
C PHE A 196 20.12 -25.93 7.62
N GLU A 197 19.98 -27.11 7.00
CA GLU A 197 20.66 -28.35 7.41
C GLU A 197 22.18 -28.24 7.32
N GLN A 198 22.68 -27.57 6.27
CA GLN A 198 24.10 -27.32 6.09
C GLN A 198 24.63 -26.17 6.98
N GLY A 199 23.77 -25.48 7.71
CA GLY A 199 24.14 -24.33 8.56
C GLY A 199 24.46 -23.06 7.78
N ASN A 200 24.06 -22.98 6.50
CA ASN A 200 24.39 -21.89 5.57
C ASN A 200 23.12 -21.20 4.99
N PRO A 201 22.17 -20.70 5.81
CA PRO A 201 21.07 -19.90 5.29
C PRO A 201 21.60 -18.61 4.66
N LEU A 202 20.99 -18.17 3.55
CA LEU A 202 21.46 -17.00 2.78
C LEU A 202 21.29 -15.68 3.55
N SER A 203 20.21 -15.56 4.31
CA SER A 203 19.94 -14.39 5.16
C SER A 203 18.92 -14.73 6.26
N ILE A 204 18.49 -13.73 7.02
CA ILE A 204 17.36 -13.87 7.97
C ILE A 204 16.03 -14.13 7.25
N LEU A 205 15.93 -13.80 5.96
CA LEU A 205 14.73 -14.01 5.13
C LEU A 205 14.69 -15.40 4.49
N ASP A 206 15.74 -16.20 4.60
CA ASP A 206 15.77 -17.54 4.00
C ASP A 206 14.65 -18.41 4.58
N GLY A 207 13.86 -19.03 3.70
CA GLY A 207 12.70 -19.82 4.08
C GLY A 207 11.44 -19.02 4.43
N THR A 208 11.47 -17.69 4.37
CA THR A 208 10.30 -16.85 4.59
C THR A 208 9.39 -16.84 3.36
N PHE A 209 8.10 -17.05 3.57
CA PHE A 209 7.08 -17.06 2.50
C PHE A 209 6.62 -15.64 2.21
N MET A 210 6.70 -15.24 0.94
CA MET A 210 6.27 -13.91 0.48
C MET A 210 5.48 -13.98 -0.82
N ALA A 211 4.37 -13.23 -0.88
CA ALA A 211 3.56 -13.09 -2.08
C ALA A 211 3.94 -11.81 -2.85
N ILE A 212 3.82 -11.86 -4.18
CA ILE A 212 4.11 -10.75 -5.08
C ILE A 212 2.82 -10.32 -5.77
N LYS A 213 2.46 -9.05 -5.69
CA LYS A 213 1.29 -8.49 -6.38
C LYS A 213 1.37 -8.79 -7.88
N ASP A 214 0.23 -9.00 -8.52
CA ASP A 214 0.19 -9.47 -9.91
C ASP A 214 0.64 -8.44 -10.96
N ASP A 215 0.95 -7.24 -10.58
CA ASP A 215 1.55 -6.19 -11.41
C ASP A 215 3.08 -6.08 -11.30
N ILE A 216 3.74 -6.96 -10.54
CA ILE A 216 5.20 -7.00 -10.36
C ILE A 216 5.73 -8.33 -10.91
N ASP A 217 6.75 -8.29 -11.76
CA ASP A 217 7.31 -9.49 -12.39
C ASP A 217 7.97 -10.42 -11.38
N CYS A 218 7.56 -11.68 -11.42
CA CYS A 218 8.06 -12.77 -10.58
C CYS A 218 8.15 -14.04 -11.42
N TYR A 219 9.30 -14.26 -12.05
CA TYR A 219 9.51 -15.43 -12.92
C TYR A 219 9.42 -16.75 -12.12
N PRO A 220 8.78 -17.82 -12.64
CA PRO A 220 8.21 -17.98 -13.98
C PRO A 220 6.72 -17.57 -14.11
N HIS A 221 6.12 -16.96 -13.09
CA HIS A 221 4.73 -16.58 -13.11
C HIS A 221 4.47 -15.40 -14.07
N PRO A 222 3.37 -15.40 -14.84
CA PRO A 222 3.01 -14.25 -15.67
C PRO A 222 2.55 -13.08 -14.81
N SER A 223 2.82 -11.84 -15.23
CA SER A 223 2.22 -10.62 -14.68
C SER A 223 1.02 -10.22 -15.53
N LYS A 224 -0.17 -10.30 -14.94
CA LYS A 224 -1.43 -10.07 -15.66
C LYS A 224 -2.11 -8.75 -15.26
N GLY A 225 -1.68 -8.12 -14.16
CA GLY A 225 -2.42 -7.01 -13.56
C GLY A 225 -3.87 -7.38 -13.23
N ALA A 226 -4.10 -8.66 -12.89
CA ALA A 226 -5.40 -9.27 -12.69
C ALA A 226 -6.36 -9.20 -13.90
N THR A 227 -5.87 -8.93 -15.12
CA THR A 227 -6.62 -9.12 -16.36
C THR A 227 -6.60 -10.57 -16.79
N THR A 228 -7.48 -10.93 -17.71
CA THR A 228 -7.54 -12.28 -18.29
C THR A 228 -6.64 -12.45 -19.53
N TRP A 229 -5.93 -11.40 -19.97
CA TRP A 229 -5.28 -11.35 -21.29
C TRP A 229 -3.89 -10.69 -21.33
N MET A 230 -3.45 -9.94 -20.34
CA MET A 230 -2.19 -9.18 -20.38
C MET A 230 -0.97 -10.08 -20.70
N HIS A 231 -0.97 -11.32 -20.21
CA HIS A 231 0.07 -12.29 -20.49
C HIS A 231 0.16 -12.71 -21.97
N GLU A 232 -0.84 -12.42 -22.80
CA GLU A 232 -0.83 -12.67 -24.24
C GLU A 232 0.05 -11.65 -24.99
N VAL A 233 0.30 -10.49 -24.39
CA VAL A 233 1.03 -9.35 -25.00
C VAL A 233 2.28 -8.95 -24.22
N ARG A 234 2.41 -9.38 -22.96
CA ARG A 234 3.55 -9.07 -22.10
C ARG A 234 4.09 -10.36 -21.47
N GLU A 235 5.25 -10.80 -21.95
CA GLU A 235 5.94 -11.96 -21.42
C GLU A 235 6.83 -11.57 -20.22
N VAL A 236 6.82 -12.37 -19.16
CA VAL A 236 7.73 -12.26 -18.03
C VAL A 236 8.93 -13.19 -18.26
N THR A 237 10.09 -12.62 -18.55
CA THR A 237 11.32 -13.38 -18.83
C THR A 237 12.31 -13.38 -17.66
N LYS A 238 12.12 -12.48 -16.69
CA LYS A 238 12.95 -12.34 -15.49
C LYS A 238 12.16 -11.70 -14.35
N ASP A 239 12.70 -11.80 -13.15
CA ASP A 239 12.16 -11.09 -11.98
C ASP A 239 12.29 -9.56 -12.13
N ALA A 240 11.35 -8.82 -11.52
CA ALA A 240 11.56 -7.43 -11.20
C ALA A 240 12.78 -7.26 -10.29
N VAL A 241 13.43 -6.10 -10.31
CA VAL A 241 14.64 -5.86 -9.49
C VAL A 241 14.39 -6.13 -8.00
N SER A 242 13.26 -5.66 -7.48
CA SER A 242 12.86 -5.90 -6.09
C SER A 242 12.67 -7.39 -5.76
N VAL A 243 12.08 -8.15 -6.68
CA VAL A 243 11.83 -9.59 -6.54
C VAL A 243 13.14 -10.40 -6.63
N SER A 244 14.01 -10.05 -7.56
CA SER A 244 15.34 -10.67 -7.69
C SER A 244 16.16 -10.53 -6.40
N ARG A 245 16.13 -9.36 -5.77
CA ARG A 245 16.80 -9.12 -4.47
C ARG A 245 16.23 -9.96 -3.34
N LEU A 246 14.91 -10.13 -3.28
CA LEU A 246 14.26 -11.05 -2.32
C LEU A 246 14.69 -12.49 -2.54
N ARG A 247 14.69 -12.94 -3.80
CA ARG A 247 15.10 -14.30 -4.15
C ARG A 247 16.57 -14.58 -3.78
N SER A 248 17.48 -13.62 -3.98
CA SER A 248 18.89 -13.76 -3.58
C SER A 248 19.09 -13.92 -2.08
N CYS A 249 18.14 -13.40 -1.27
CA CYS A 249 18.13 -13.56 0.18
C CYS A 249 17.52 -14.90 0.66
N GLY A 250 17.09 -15.78 -0.26
CA GLY A 250 16.50 -17.08 0.07
C GLY A 250 15.01 -17.04 0.38
N THR A 251 14.33 -15.93 0.11
CA THR A 251 12.88 -15.83 0.28
C THR A 251 12.15 -16.82 -0.65
N ILE A 252 11.15 -17.50 -0.12
CA ILE A 252 10.26 -18.40 -0.87
C ILE A 252 9.13 -17.55 -1.46
N LEU A 253 9.15 -17.37 -2.79
CA LEU A 253 8.16 -16.60 -3.52
C LEU A 253 6.97 -17.49 -3.86
N VAL A 254 5.82 -17.23 -3.21
CA VAL A 254 4.67 -18.15 -3.26
C VAL A 254 3.80 -18.00 -4.50
N GLY A 255 4.01 -16.96 -5.31
CA GLY A 255 3.23 -16.69 -6.52
C GLY A 255 2.66 -15.29 -6.59
N LYS A 256 1.71 -15.08 -7.54
CA LYS A 256 1.13 -13.78 -7.86
C LYS A 256 -0.17 -13.56 -7.10
N ALA A 257 -0.17 -12.55 -6.22
CA ALA A 257 -1.31 -12.20 -5.39
C ALA A 257 -2.37 -11.40 -6.15
N ASN A 258 -3.63 -11.70 -5.86
CA ASN A 258 -4.79 -11.04 -6.43
C ASN A 258 -4.78 -9.52 -6.17
N MET A 259 -5.40 -8.77 -7.04
CA MET A 259 -5.44 -7.31 -6.96
C MET A 259 -6.68 -6.75 -7.65
N HIS A 260 -6.99 -5.48 -7.42
CA HIS A 260 -7.93 -4.76 -8.28
C HIS A 260 -7.31 -4.62 -9.67
N GLU A 261 -8.08 -4.90 -10.72
CA GLU A 261 -7.58 -4.95 -12.10
C GLU A 261 -6.77 -3.70 -12.48
N LEU A 262 -5.56 -3.91 -12.98
CA LEU A 262 -4.60 -2.88 -13.41
C LEU A 262 -4.28 -1.80 -12.36
N GLY A 263 -4.51 -2.09 -11.07
CA GLY A 263 -4.32 -1.11 -10.00
C GLY A 263 -5.38 -0.01 -9.94
N LEU A 264 -6.38 -0.02 -10.81
CA LEU A 264 -7.32 1.08 -11.01
C LEU A 264 -8.54 1.05 -10.08
N GLY A 265 -8.33 0.73 -8.80
CA GLY A 265 -9.37 0.79 -7.78
C GLY A 265 -8.88 0.59 -6.36
N THR A 266 -9.66 1.04 -5.40
CA THR A 266 -9.29 1.13 -3.97
C THR A 266 -9.94 0.07 -3.09
N THR A 267 -10.89 -0.71 -3.61
CA THR A 267 -11.63 -1.72 -2.83
C THR A 267 -11.02 -3.10 -2.90
N GLY A 268 -10.29 -3.42 -3.98
CA GLY A 268 -9.82 -4.77 -4.26
C GLY A 268 -10.88 -5.66 -4.92
N ASN A 269 -11.96 -5.06 -5.46
CA ASN A 269 -12.93 -5.80 -6.25
C ASN A 269 -12.24 -6.44 -7.47
N ASN A 270 -12.57 -7.67 -7.78
CA ASN A 270 -12.08 -8.37 -8.96
C ASN A 270 -13.16 -9.30 -9.52
N ALA A 271 -13.74 -8.90 -10.64
CA ALA A 271 -14.77 -9.70 -11.33
C ALA A 271 -14.18 -10.78 -12.24
N ASN A 272 -12.88 -10.76 -12.55
CA ASN A 272 -12.21 -11.74 -13.42
C ASN A 272 -11.88 -13.04 -12.68
N TYR A 273 -11.28 -12.92 -11.49
CA TYR A 273 -10.77 -14.06 -10.70
C TYR A 273 -11.60 -14.32 -9.44
N GLY A 274 -12.42 -13.37 -9.04
CA GLY A 274 -13.10 -13.31 -7.77
C GLY A 274 -12.44 -12.33 -6.80
N THR A 275 -13.25 -11.71 -5.95
CA THR A 275 -12.82 -10.67 -5.01
C THR A 275 -12.24 -11.30 -3.75
N THR A 276 -10.98 -11.00 -3.44
CA THR A 276 -10.33 -11.38 -2.17
C THR A 276 -11.10 -10.80 -0.99
N ARG A 277 -11.34 -11.61 0.03
CA ARG A 277 -12.12 -11.25 1.22
C ARG A 277 -11.23 -10.76 2.34
N ASN A 278 -11.75 -9.82 3.13
CA ASN A 278 -11.04 -9.36 4.31
C ASN A 278 -10.93 -10.47 5.36
N PRO A 279 -9.73 -10.82 5.85
CA PRO A 279 -9.58 -11.88 6.83
C PRO A 279 -10.31 -11.64 8.16
N HIS A 280 -10.57 -10.37 8.53
CA HIS A 280 -11.33 -10.01 9.74
C HIS A 280 -12.84 -10.16 9.55
N ASP A 281 -13.38 -9.91 8.35
CA ASP A 281 -14.79 -10.09 8.01
C ASP A 281 -14.93 -10.45 6.51
N PRO A 282 -15.23 -11.69 6.15
CA PRO A 282 -15.32 -12.15 4.77
C PRO A 282 -16.44 -11.50 3.92
N GLU A 283 -17.34 -10.75 4.51
CA GLU A 283 -18.34 -9.98 3.78
C GLU A 283 -17.85 -8.59 3.34
N ARG A 284 -16.56 -8.27 3.66
CA ARG A 284 -15.98 -6.96 3.42
C ARG A 284 -14.81 -7.01 2.47
N TYR A 285 -14.57 -5.86 1.82
CA TYR A 285 -13.39 -5.64 1.01
C TYR A 285 -12.11 -5.61 1.86
N THR A 286 -11.03 -6.07 1.26
CA THR A 286 -9.67 -5.94 1.83
C THR A 286 -9.12 -4.53 1.70
N GLY A 287 -9.73 -3.69 0.85
CA GLY A 287 -9.04 -2.54 0.27
C GLY A 287 -8.15 -2.97 -0.90
N GLY A 288 -7.71 -1.99 -1.67
CA GLY A 288 -6.92 -2.19 -2.89
C GLY A 288 -6.01 -1.00 -3.22
N SER A 289 -5.29 -1.21 -4.30
CA SER A 289 -5.37 -2.33 -5.24
C SER A 289 -4.65 -3.60 -4.78
N SER A 290 -3.75 -3.59 -3.80
CA SER A 290 -2.99 -4.76 -3.30
C SER A 290 -3.83 -5.64 -2.35
N SER A 291 -5.01 -6.10 -2.82
CA SER A 291 -5.99 -6.86 -2.03
C SER A 291 -5.45 -8.20 -1.55
N GLY A 292 -4.90 -9.01 -2.45
CA GLY A 292 -4.29 -10.30 -2.14
C GLY A 292 -3.07 -10.18 -1.24
N PRO A 293 -2.10 -9.28 -1.53
CA PRO A 293 -0.94 -9.05 -0.66
C PRO A 293 -1.31 -8.75 0.80
N ALA A 294 -2.26 -7.86 1.05
CA ALA A 294 -2.67 -7.54 2.42
C ALA A 294 -3.43 -8.69 3.09
N ALA A 295 -4.32 -9.35 2.37
CA ALA A 295 -5.10 -10.46 2.91
C ALA A 295 -4.24 -11.67 3.25
N ILE A 296 -3.27 -12.04 2.40
CA ILE A 296 -2.40 -13.20 2.64
C ILE A 296 -1.48 -12.97 3.86
N VAL A 297 -1.04 -11.72 4.06
CA VAL A 297 -0.27 -11.35 5.26
C VAL A 297 -1.15 -11.35 6.50
N ALA A 298 -2.33 -10.73 6.44
CA ALA A 298 -3.27 -10.69 7.57
C ALA A 298 -3.80 -12.08 7.94
N SER A 299 -3.88 -13.02 6.99
CA SER A 299 -4.29 -14.40 7.28
C SER A 299 -3.16 -15.27 7.85
N GLY A 300 -1.95 -14.74 8.06
CA GLY A 300 -0.82 -15.47 8.65
C GLY A 300 -0.10 -16.43 7.69
N LEU A 301 -0.47 -16.44 6.41
CA LEU A 301 0.14 -17.32 5.39
C LEU A 301 1.49 -16.80 4.92
N CYS A 302 1.71 -15.49 4.94
CA CYS A 302 3.00 -14.87 4.63
C CYS A 302 3.35 -13.87 5.73
N SER A 303 4.63 -13.76 6.09
CA SER A 303 5.10 -12.71 7.01
C SER A 303 5.10 -11.35 6.33
N ALA A 304 5.28 -11.32 5.02
CA ALA A 304 5.24 -10.11 4.21
C ALA A 304 4.82 -10.39 2.75
N ALA A 305 4.54 -9.32 2.01
CA ALA A 305 4.28 -9.33 0.58
C ALA A 305 4.78 -8.03 -0.05
N LEU A 306 4.96 -8.02 -1.39
CA LEU A 306 5.17 -6.80 -2.14
C LEU A 306 3.88 -6.34 -2.83
N GLY A 307 3.62 -5.05 -2.76
CA GLY A 307 2.57 -4.36 -3.49
C GLY A 307 3.09 -3.14 -4.22
N THR A 308 2.22 -2.47 -4.98
CA THR A 308 2.47 -1.15 -5.59
C THR A 308 1.54 -0.11 -4.98
N ASP A 309 1.95 1.16 -4.94
CA ASP A 309 1.19 2.24 -4.31
C ASP A 309 1.27 3.54 -5.13
N GLY A 310 0.30 3.74 -6.01
CA GLY A 310 0.14 4.97 -6.81
C GLY A 310 -0.96 5.91 -6.28
N GLY A 311 -1.88 5.36 -5.48
CA GLY A 311 -2.97 6.10 -4.82
C GLY A 311 -3.39 5.44 -3.51
N GLY A 312 -2.43 4.91 -2.74
CA GLY A 312 -2.68 4.23 -1.47
C GLY A 312 -2.71 2.71 -1.55
N SER A 313 -2.37 2.15 -2.70
CA SER A 313 -2.61 0.72 -2.95
C SER A 313 -1.77 -0.26 -2.11
N VAL A 314 -0.78 0.19 -1.33
CA VAL A 314 -0.15 -0.56 -0.23
C VAL A 314 -0.83 -0.19 1.09
N ARG A 315 -1.02 1.09 1.37
CA ARG A 315 -1.46 1.62 2.67
C ARG A 315 -2.93 1.37 2.97
N ILE A 316 -3.83 1.55 1.97
CA ILE A 316 -5.28 1.29 2.14
C ILE A 316 -5.53 -0.16 2.54
N PRO A 317 -5.11 -1.19 1.76
CA PRO A 317 -5.38 -2.56 2.13
C PRO A 317 -4.66 -2.98 3.41
N SER A 318 -3.48 -2.44 3.70
CA SER A 318 -2.79 -2.69 4.98
C SER A 318 -3.61 -2.17 6.17
N SER A 319 -4.16 -0.95 6.07
CA SER A 319 -5.03 -0.36 7.10
C SER A 319 -6.28 -1.22 7.33
N LEU A 320 -6.97 -1.58 6.25
CA LEU A 320 -8.25 -2.31 6.33
C LEU A 320 -8.08 -3.78 6.75
N CYS A 321 -6.90 -4.36 6.55
CA CYS A 321 -6.57 -5.73 6.97
C CYS A 321 -5.77 -5.79 8.30
N GLY A 322 -5.46 -4.65 8.92
CA GLY A 322 -4.78 -4.60 10.22
C GLY A 322 -3.31 -5.02 10.17
N VAL A 323 -2.61 -4.71 9.09
CA VAL A 323 -1.17 -4.97 8.88
C VAL A 323 -0.43 -3.67 8.57
N VAL A 324 0.90 -3.72 8.52
CA VAL A 324 1.77 -2.57 8.25
C VAL A 324 2.03 -2.45 6.76
N GLY A 325 1.95 -1.24 6.21
CA GLY A 325 2.26 -0.98 4.80
C GLY A 325 3.11 0.27 4.62
N LEU A 326 4.22 0.16 3.91
CA LEU A 326 5.15 1.27 3.68
C LEU A 326 5.16 1.68 2.21
N LYS A 327 4.90 2.94 1.98
CA LYS A 327 5.21 3.66 0.74
C LYS A 327 6.50 4.46 0.94
N SER A 328 7.56 4.13 0.19
CA SER A 328 8.82 4.88 0.21
C SER A 328 8.71 6.23 -0.49
N THR A 329 9.75 7.06 -0.34
CA THR A 329 9.97 8.25 -1.18
C THR A 329 10.05 7.83 -2.65
N TYR A 330 9.45 8.63 -3.55
CA TYR A 330 9.58 8.44 -4.99
C TYR A 330 11.06 8.38 -5.41
N GLY A 331 11.39 7.41 -6.25
CA GLY A 331 12.77 7.16 -6.69
C GLY A 331 13.63 6.38 -5.70
N ARG A 332 13.11 6.00 -4.52
CA ARG A 332 13.83 5.17 -3.56
C ARG A 332 13.78 3.68 -3.91
N THR A 333 12.69 3.22 -4.49
CA THR A 333 12.49 1.84 -4.94
C THR A 333 12.67 1.77 -6.45
N ASP A 334 13.41 0.77 -6.92
CA ASP A 334 13.52 0.45 -8.34
C ASP A 334 12.20 -0.14 -8.83
N MET A 335 11.60 0.48 -9.82
CA MET A 335 10.29 0.09 -10.37
C MET A 335 10.40 -0.87 -11.56
N THR A 336 11.63 -1.16 -12.03
CA THR A 336 11.87 -2.03 -13.19
C THR A 336 11.23 -3.40 -13.01
N GLY A 337 10.37 -3.77 -13.94
CA GLY A 337 9.62 -5.02 -13.92
C GLY A 337 8.26 -4.90 -13.23
N SER A 338 7.73 -3.68 -13.03
CA SER A 338 6.32 -3.47 -12.70
C SER A 338 5.53 -2.99 -13.92
N LEU A 339 4.20 -3.15 -13.91
CA LEU A 339 3.32 -2.64 -14.98
C LEU A 339 3.27 -1.12 -15.04
N CYS A 340 3.67 -0.43 -13.98
CA CYS A 340 3.63 1.03 -13.81
C CYS A 340 5.02 1.61 -13.56
N ASP A 341 6.06 1.05 -14.20
CA ASP A 341 7.47 1.43 -13.99
C ASP A 341 7.80 2.88 -14.38
N ASP A 342 7.07 3.45 -15.33
CA ASP A 342 7.20 4.84 -15.76
C ASP A 342 6.35 5.85 -14.97
N GLY A 343 5.55 5.40 -14.00
CA GLY A 343 4.66 6.25 -13.20
C GLY A 343 5.41 7.20 -12.27
N THR A 344 4.91 8.46 -12.15
CA THR A 344 5.54 9.47 -11.28
C THR A 344 4.92 9.58 -9.90
N VAL A 345 3.86 8.81 -9.63
CA VAL A 345 3.13 8.76 -8.35
C VAL A 345 3.25 7.41 -7.66
N GLU A 346 3.86 6.43 -8.31
CA GLU A 346 3.84 5.02 -7.91
C GLU A 346 5.17 4.54 -7.36
N ILE A 347 5.11 3.55 -6.45
CA ILE A 347 6.26 2.85 -5.88
C ILE A 347 5.93 1.37 -5.67
N ILE A 348 6.95 0.50 -5.60
CA ILE A 348 6.84 -0.84 -5.01
C ILE A 348 7.12 -0.72 -3.51
N GLY A 349 6.24 -1.28 -2.66
CA GLY A 349 6.38 -1.21 -1.21
C GLY A 349 5.99 -2.51 -0.50
N PRO A 350 6.56 -2.76 0.70
CA PRO A 350 6.25 -3.92 1.52
C PRO A 350 4.94 -3.76 2.27
N ILE A 351 4.24 -4.89 2.41
CA ILE A 351 3.13 -5.11 3.33
C ILE A 351 3.59 -6.23 4.28
N ALA A 352 3.55 -6.02 5.59
CA ALA A 352 4.06 -6.99 6.55
C ALA A 352 3.23 -7.02 7.85
N THR A 353 3.41 -8.07 8.64
CA THR A 353 2.66 -8.26 9.89
C THR A 353 3.08 -7.29 10.99
N THR A 354 4.33 -6.79 10.93
CA THR A 354 4.93 -5.90 11.94
C THR A 354 5.80 -4.83 11.28
N VAL A 355 6.10 -3.77 12.02
CA VAL A 355 7.05 -2.73 11.58
C VAL A 355 8.46 -3.32 11.42
N GLU A 356 8.86 -4.24 12.30
CA GLU A 356 10.13 -4.95 12.21
C GLU A 356 10.29 -5.69 10.87
N ASP A 357 9.28 -6.49 10.49
CA ASP A 357 9.30 -7.21 9.22
C ASP A 357 9.26 -6.26 8.02
N THR A 358 8.52 -5.15 8.15
CA THR A 358 8.52 -4.08 7.14
C THR A 358 9.94 -3.52 6.93
N ILE A 359 10.70 -3.27 7.99
CA ILE A 359 12.08 -2.78 7.92
C ILE A 359 12.98 -3.80 7.20
N LEU A 360 12.88 -5.09 7.57
CA LEU A 360 13.70 -6.14 6.96
C LEU A 360 13.45 -6.26 5.45
N VAL A 361 12.18 -6.26 5.03
CA VAL A 361 11.80 -6.37 3.61
C VAL A 361 12.15 -5.08 2.85
N TYR A 362 11.88 -3.91 3.44
CA TYR A 362 12.19 -2.62 2.84
C TYR A 362 13.68 -2.43 2.57
N SER A 363 14.56 -3.03 3.37
CA SER A 363 16.01 -2.92 3.20
C SER A 363 16.52 -3.44 1.84
N LEU A 364 15.73 -4.24 1.13
CA LEU A 364 16.12 -4.91 -0.12
C LEU A 364 15.84 -4.08 -1.39
N PRO A 365 14.62 -3.60 -1.64
CA PRO A 365 14.31 -2.85 -2.84
C PRO A 365 14.91 -1.44 -2.85
N CYS A 366 15.35 -0.93 -1.71
CA CYS A 366 15.81 0.43 -1.53
C CYS A 366 17.33 0.51 -1.30
N VAL A 367 17.90 1.67 -1.56
CA VAL A 367 19.17 2.07 -0.95
C VAL A 367 18.83 2.58 0.46
N PRO A 368 18.96 1.77 1.51
CA PRO A 368 18.41 2.12 2.80
C PRO A 368 19.30 3.10 3.53
N ASN A 369 18.65 4.09 4.13
CA ASN A 369 19.21 4.85 5.23
C ASN A 369 18.64 4.25 6.52
N PHE A 370 19.45 3.56 7.29
CA PHE A 370 19.02 3.00 8.58
C PHE A 370 19.35 3.93 9.73
N PRO A 371 18.45 4.08 10.73
CA PRO A 371 18.85 4.75 11.97
C PRO A 371 19.96 3.93 12.63
N SER A 372 21.07 4.57 13.01
CA SER A 372 22.07 3.89 13.82
C SER A 372 21.52 3.61 15.22
N ARG A 373 22.00 2.54 15.88
CA ARG A 373 21.64 2.22 17.28
C ARG A 373 21.95 3.38 18.23
N GLU A 374 22.94 4.21 17.85
CA GLU A 374 23.38 5.40 18.59
C GLU A 374 22.55 6.65 18.26
N SER A 375 21.59 6.56 17.34
CA SER A 375 20.70 7.67 17.05
C SER A 375 19.71 7.86 18.19
N SER A 376 20.22 8.40 19.26
CA SER A 376 19.48 8.86 20.44
C SER A 376 18.75 10.20 20.19
N ARG A 377 18.25 10.48 19.00
CA ARG A 377 17.15 11.42 18.92
C ARG A 377 16.00 10.75 19.64
N SER A 378 15.85 11.12 20.90
CA SER A 378 14.66 10.81 21.69
C SER A 378 13.44 11.09 20.84
N LEU A 379 12.46 10.19 20.84
CA LEU A 379 11.14 10.48 20.22
C LEU A 379 10.55 11.78 20.78
N GLU A 380 10.97 12.19 21.99
CA GLU A 380 10.67 13.46 22.65
C GLU A 380 10.95 14.70 21.79
N SER A 381 11.92 14.63 20.88
CA SER A 381 12.24 15.74 19.98
C SER A 381 11.33 15.82 18.75
N LEU A 382 10.50 14.79 18.48
CA LEU A 382 9.64 14.76 17.29
C LEU A 382 8.41 15.67 17.44
N ARG A 383 8.19 16.48 16.42
CA ARG A 383 7.04 17.34 16.24
C ARG A 383 6.09 16.69 15.25
N LEU A 384 4.91 16.31 15.73
CA LEU A 384 3.88 15.62 14.95
C LEU A 384 2.86 16.64 14.45
N GLY A 385 2.81 16.88 13.15
CA GLY A 385 1.88 17.82 12.54
C GLY A 385 0.49 17.19 12.37
N LYS A 386 -0.53 17.80 12.98
CA LYS A 386 -1.92 17.38 12.84
C LYS A 386 -2.74 18.55 12.30
N TYR A 387 -3.50 18.31 11.22
CA TYR A 387 -4.55 19.24 10.77
C TYR A 387 -5.88 18.77 11.31
N THR A 388 -6.32 19.34 12.43
CA THR A 388 -7.41 18.79 13.25
C THR A 388 -8.73 18.67 12.49
N GLU A 389 -9.11 19.66 11.67
CA GLU A 389 -10.36 19.61 10.91
C GLU A 389 -10.34 18.48 9.87
N TRP A 390 -9.24 18.31 9.14
CA TRP A 390 -9.06 17.24 8.17
C TRP A 390 -8.95 15.87 8.85
N PHE A 391 -8.18 15.75 9.93
CA PHE A 391 -7.99 14.54 10.71
C PHE A 391 -9.33 13.96 11.22
N ASN A 392 -10.30 14.81 11.55
CA ASN A 392 -11.61 14.43 12.04
C ASN A 392 -12.67 14.26 10.95
N ASP A 393 -12.32 14.48 9.67
CA ASP A 393 -13.22 14.24 8.55
C ASP A 393 -13.23 12.75 8.18
N VAL A 394 -13.85 11.93 9.02
CA VAL A 394 -13.94 10.48 8.93
C VAL A 394 -15.40 10.02 9.02
N PHE A 395 -15.69 8.86 8.46
CA PHE A 395 -17.03 8.29 8.43
C PHE A 395 -17.55 7.90 9.83
N SER A 396 -16.64 7.51 10.74
CA SER A 396 -16.93 7.19 12.14
C SER A 396 -15.89 7.79 13.04
N THR A 397 -16.31 8.41 14.14
CA THR A 397 -15.41 8.95 15.17
C THR A 397 -14.51 7.88 15.80
N ASP A 398 -14.90 6.60 15.76
CA ASP A 398 -14.04 5.51 16.22
C ASP A 398 -12.63 5.59 15.58
N ILE A 399 -12.54 6.06 14.33
CA ILE A 399 -11.28 6.16 13.59
C ILE A 399 -10.42 7.30 14.16
N SER A 400 -10.97 8.50 14.25
CA SER A 400 -10.24 9.65 14.80
C SER A 400 -9.92 9.47 16.28
N ASP A 401 -10.86 8.92 17.07
CA ASP A 401 -10.68 8.68 18.51
C ASP A 401 -9.53 7.69 18.79
N LYS A 402 -9.41 6.59 18.02
CA LYS A 402 -8.30 5.65 18.14
C LYS A 402 -6.96 6.30 17.78
N CYS A 403 -6.91 7.07 16.70
CA CYS A 403 -5.69 7.78 16.31
C CYS A 403 -5.32 8.86 17.35
N GLU A 404 -6.29 9.60 17.89
CA GLU A 404 -6.04 10.61 18.92
C GLU A 404 -5.51 9.98 20.23
N ASN A 405 -6.06 8.84 20.63
CA ASN A 405 -5.57 8.09 21.78
C ASN A 405 -4.10 7.70 21.64
N VAL A 406 -3.69 7.27 20.44
CA VAL A 406 -2.28 6.96 20.16
C VAL A 406 -1.40 8.21 20.27
N LEU A 407 -1.84 9.36 19.74
CA LEU A 407 -1.10 10.61 19.87
C LEU A 407 -0.93 11.03 21.34
N SER A 408 -1.97 10.85 22.16
CA SER A 408 -1.92 11.11 23.59
C SER A 408 -0.90 10.19 24.28
N GLN A 409 -0.94 8.88 23.98
CA GLN A 409 0.01 7.92 24.53
C GLN A 409 1.46 8.20 24.11
N LEU A 410 1.70 8.62 22.86
CA LEU A 410 3.03 9.01 22.39
C LEU A 410 3.53 10.26 23.11
N SER A 411 2.64 11.21 23.41
CA SER A 411 2.99 12.38 24.21
C SER A 411 3.36 11.99 25.64
N GLU A 412 2.56 11.15 26.28
CA GLU A 412 2.76 10.74 27.68
C GLU A 412 4.01 9.86 27.87
N LYS A 413 4.20 8.86 27.00
CA LYS A 413 5.28 7.88 27.15
C LYS A 413 6.61 8.32 26.55
N HIS A 414 6.57 9.08 25.47
CA HIS A 414 7.73 9.43 24.67
C HIS A 414 7.99 10.93 24.55
N GLY A 415 7.12 11.78 25.09
CA GLY A 415 7.27 13.24 25.04
C GLY A 415 7.07 13.87 23.66
N CYS A 416 6.53 13.12 22.69
CA CYS A 416 6.23 13.65 21.35
C CYS A 416 5.30 14.84 21.42
N LYS A 417 5.56 15.88 20.61
CA LYS A 417 4.74 17.11 20.61
C LYS A 417 3.82 17.12 19.39
N THR A 418 2.51 17.15 19.61
CA THR A 418 1.55 17.42 18.53
C THR A 418 1.47 18.92 18.27
N VAL A 419 1.60 19.32 17.01
CA VAL A 419 1.58 20.70 16.53
C VAL A 419 0.44 20.83 15.53
N GLU A 420 -0.44 21.80 15.75
CA GLU A 420 -1.50 22.11 14.79
C GLU A 420 -0.89 22.68 13.51
N ILE A 421 -1.27 22.13 12.37
CA ILE A 421 -0.86 22.58 11.04
C ILE A 421 -2.09 22.86 10.18
N VAL A 422 -1.90 23.57 9.08
CA VAL A 422 -2.91 23.79 8.03
C VAL A 422 -2.33 23.30 6.71
N ILE A 423 -3.07 22.44 6.02
CA ILE A 423 -2.73 21.98 4.68
C ILE A 423 -3.73 22.63 3.70
N PRO A 424 -3.29 23.60 2.88
CA PRO A 424 -4.17 24.26 1.94
C PRO A 424 -4.45 23.40 0.72
N GLU A 425 -5.55 23.68 0.02
CA GLU A 425 -5.84 23.19 -1.32
C GLU A 425 -5.92 21.66 -1.45
N LEU A 426 -6.49 20.99 -0.43
CA LEU A 426 -6.69 19.53 -0.44
C LEU A 426 -7.54 19.05 -1.64
N HIS A 427 -8.53 19.84 -2.06
CA HIS A 427 -9.34 19.53 -3.23
C HIS A 427 -8.53 19.61 -4.53
N GLU A 428 -7.71 20.67 -4.68
CA GLU A 428 -6.78 20.82 -5.80
C GLU A 428 -5.76 19.66 -5.84
N MET A 429 -5.34 19.19 -4.67
CA MET A 429 -4.45 18.03 -4.53
C MET A 429 -5.08 16.76 -5.10
N ARG A 430 -6.34 16.48 -4.75
CA ARG A 430 -7.08 15.33 -5.29
C ARG A 430 -7.21 15.41 -6.82
N ILE A 431 -7.53 16.59 -7.34
CA ILE A 431 -7.67 16.81 -8.78
C ILE A 431 -6.31 16.62 -9.48
N ALA A 432 -5.25 17.19 -8.94
CA ALA A 432 -3.91 17.03 -9.50
C ALA A 432 -3.47 15.57 -9.51
N HIS A 433 -3.78 14.82 -8.43
CA HIS A 433 -3.45 13.40 -8.35
C HIS A 433 -4.21 12.57 -9.39
N ILE A 434 -5.54 12.70 -9.49
CA ILE A 434 -6.33 11.87 -10.42
C ILE A 434 -6.00 12.15 -11.88
N VAL A 435 -5.68 13.42 -12.22
CA VAL A 435 -5.25 13.77 -13.57
C VAL A 435 -3.86 13.21 -13.86
N SER A 436 -2.93 13.26 -12.90
CA SER A 436 -1.58 12.71 -13.06
C SER A 436 -1.63 11.19 -13.24
N ILE A 437 -2.18 10.46 -12.26
CA ILE A 437 -2.23 8.99 -12.32
C ILE A 437 -3.05 8.48 -13.51
N GLY A 438 -4.17 9.14 -13.83
CA GLY A 438 -5.01 8.75 -14.96
C GLY A 438 -4.34 8.94 -16.30
N SER A 439 -3.59 10.04 -16.50
CA SER A 439 -2.84 10.30 -17.72
C SER A 439 -1.66 9.32 -17.88
N GLU A 440 -0.94 9.06 -16.80
CA GLU A 440 0.18 8.11 -16.76
C GLU A 440 -0.29 6.68 -17.01
N SER A 441 -1.37 6.25 -16.36
CA SER A 441 -2.00 4.93 -16.60
C SER A 441 -2.43 4.75 -18.05
N LEU A 442 -3.02 5.77 -18.69
CA LEU A 442 -3.36 5.70 -20.11
C LEU A 442 -2.14 5.57 -21.01
N CYS A 443 -1.05 6.29 -20.69
CA CYS A 443 0.18 6.22 -21.45
C CYS A 443 0.76 4.80 -21.42
N SER A 444 0.81 4.17 -20.24
CA SER A 444 1.35 2.81 -20.07
C SER A 444 0.45 1.73 -20.66
N LEU A 445 -0.88 1.87 -20.52
CA LEU A 445 -1.84 0.80 -20.87
C LEU A 445 -2.35 0.88 -22.33
N ASN A 446 -2.35 2.05 -22.97
CA ASN A 446 -2.91 2.21 -24.32
C ASN A 446 -2.29 1.28 -25.37
N PRO A 447 -0.97 1.05 -25.42
CA PRO A 447 -0.39 0.10 -26.38
C PRO A 447 -0.95 -1.33 -26.21
N ASP A 448 -1.16 -1.78 -24.99
CA ASP A 448 -1.59 -3.13 -24.66
C ASP A 448 -3.11 -3.32 -24.84
N CYS A 449 -3.90 -2.27 -24.63
CA CYS A 449 -5.36 -2.30 -24.77
C CYS A 449 -5.85 -2.22 -26.23
N GLY A 450 -4.95 -2.16 -27.22
CA GLY A 450 -5.29 -2.18 -28.65
C GLY A 450 -6.04 -3.45 -29.09
N ASP A 451 -6.43 -3.49 -30.37
CA ASP A 451 -7.04 -4.67 -31.03
C ASP A 451 -8.23 -5.30 -30.29
N GLY A 452 -9.05 -4.46 -29.66
CA GLY A 452 -10.27 -4.89 -28.94
C GLY A 452 -10.00 -5.44 -27.53
N ARG A 453 -8.77 -5.56 -27.07
CA ARG A 453 -8.45 -6.08 -25.72
C ARG A 453 -9.01 -5.20 -24.60
N GLY A 454 -9.11 -3.89 -24.81
CA GLY A 454 -9.76 -2.98 -23.87
C GLY A 454 -11.21 -3.35 -23.52
N ALA A 455 -11.93 -4.01 -24.44
CA ALA A 455 -13.27 -4.50 -24.17
C ALA A 455 -13.32 -5.74 -23.25
N ARG A 456 -12.19 -6.40 -23.02
CA ARG A 456 -12.03 -7.55 -22.10
C ARG A 456 -11.72 -7.11 -20.66
N LEU A 457 -11.53 -5.81 -20.39
CA LEU A 457 -11.39 -5.25 -19.06
C LEU A 457 -12.72 -5.28 -18.30
N THR A 458 -12.65 -5.27 -16.99
CA THR A 458 -13.83 -5.16 -16.12
C THR A 458 -14.56 -3.82 -16.33
N TYR A 459 -15.83 -3.77 -16.01
CA TYR A 459 -16.65 -2.58 -16.29
C TYR A 459 -16.23 -1.36 -15.47
N ASP A 460 -15.78 -1.56 -14.24
CA ASP A 460 -15.22 -0.51 -13.39
C ASP A 460 -13.91 0.05 -13.94
N THR A 461 -12.98 -0.82 -14.37
CA THR A 461 -11.75 -0.40 -15.06
C THR A 461 -12.04 0.39 -16.33
N ARG A 462 -13.00 -0.06 -17.16
CA ARG A 462 -13.42 0.65 -18.37
C ARG A 462 -14.03 2.01 -18.05
N THR A 463 -14.79 2.12 -16.96
CA THR A 463 -15.32 3.41 -16.48
C THR A 463 -14.19 4.38 -16.12
N ASN A 464 -13.19 3.91 -15.36
CA ASN A 464 -12.04 4.72 -14.98
C ASN A 464 -11.23 5.17 -16.20
N LEU A 465 -10.92 4.26 -17.12
CA LEU A 465 -10.19 4.60 -18.35
C LEU A 465 -10.98 5.59 -19.24
N ALA A 466 -12.29 5.47 -19.32
CA ALA A 466 -13.12 6.44 -20.06
C ALA A 466 -13.07 7.83 -19.40
N PHE A 467 -13.08 7.90 -18.07
CA PHE A 467 -12.91 9.15 -17.35
C PHE A 467 -11.52 9.75 -17.58
N PHE A 468 -10.46 8.97 -17.51
CA PHE A 468 -9.09 9.41 -17.75
C PHE A 468 -8.88 9.93 -19.19
N ARG A 469 -9.48 9.26 -20.19
CA ARG A 469 -9.46 9.73 -21.60
C ARG A 469 -10.12 11.10 -21.79
N SER A 470 -10.92 11.56 -20.85
CA SER A 470 -11.55 12.88 -20.91
C SER A 470 -10.60 14.02 -20.51
N PHE A 471 -9.43 13.72 -19.93
CA PHE A 471 -8.42 14.72 -19.61
C PHE A 471 -7.63 15.12 -20.85
N THR A 472 -7.29 16.41 -20.94
CA THR A 472 -6.50 16.97 -22.01
C THR A 472 -5.04 17.18 -21.58
N ALA A 473 -4.14 17.38 -22.54
CA ALA A 473 -2.76 17.77 -22.23
C ALA A 473 -2.69 19.07 -21.41
N ALA A 474 -3.64 20.00 -21.61
CA ALA A 474 -3.72 21.24 -20.83
C ALA A 474 -4.10 20.94 -19.35
N ASP A 475 -5.02 20.01 -19.11
CA ASP A 475 -5.39 19.58 -17.76
C ASP A 475 -4.18 18.94 -17.06
N TYR A 476 -3.43 18.09 -17.76
CA TYR A 476 -2.21 17.47 -17.23
C TYR A 476 -1.17 18.52 -16.83
N VAL A 477 -0.89 19.50 -17.70
CA VAL A 477 0.07 20.59 -17.38
C VAL A 477 -0.41 21.42 -16.18
N ALA A 478 -1.71 21.73 -16.10
CA ALA A 478 -2.28 22.46 -14.96
C ALA A 478 -2.16 21.64 -13.66
N ALA A 479 -2.40 20.32 -13.70
CA ALA A 479 -2.19 19.43 -12.58
C ALA A 479 -0.72 19.42 -12.10
N GLN A 480 0.26 19.44 -13.03
CA GLN A 480 1.68 19.52 -12.67
C GLN A 480 2.07 20.89 -12.08
N ARG A 481 1.38 21.97 -12.43
CA ARG A 481 1.52 23.28 -11.75
C ARG A 481 0.99 23.23 -10.31
N LEU A 482 -0.18 22.61 -10.11
CA LEU A 482 -0.71 22.35 -8.75
C LEU A 482 0.25 21.49 -7.93
N ARG A 483 0.83 20.44 -8.53
CA ARG A 483 1.82 19.57 -7.87
C ARG A 483 2.99 20.37 -7.31
N ARG A 484 3.59 21.30 -8.08
CA ARG A 484 4.67 22.17 -7.61
C ARG A 484 4.22 23.07 -6.45
N ARG A 485 3.06 23.66 -6.58
CA ARG A 485 2.46 24.52 -5.55
C ARG A 485 2.22 23.79 -4.24
N LEU A 486 1.66 22.60 -4.32
CA LEU A 486 1.39 21.73 -3.16
C LEU A 486 2.69 21.22 -2.52
N MET A 487 3.72 20.93 -3.33
CA MET A 487 5.06 20.62 -2.82
C MET A 487 5.61 21.78 -1.98
N TYR A 488 5.50 23.01 -2.46
CA TYR A 488 5.92 24.19 -1.70
C TYR A 488 5.26 24.24 -0.32
N PHE A 489 3.93 24.10 -0.25
CA PHE A 489 3.22 24.14 1.02
C PHE A 489 3.70 23.05 2.00
N HIS A 490 3.89 21.84 1.51
CA HIS A 490 4.34 20.74 2.38
C HIS A 490 5.79 20.94 2.87
N MET A 491 6.66 21.47 2.03
CA MET A 491 8.02 21.79 2.47
C MET A 491 8.03 22.92 3.52
N GLU A 492 7.14 23.91 3.43
CA GLU A 492 6.98 24.93 4.49
C GLU A 492 6.40 24.34 5.79
N ILE A 493 5.48 23.38 5.68
CA ILE A 493 4.96 22.64 6.86
C ILE A 493 6.08 21.84 7.53
N PHE A 494 6.91 21.13 6.76
CA PHE A 494 8.03 20.34 7.29
C PHE A 494 9.16 21.16 7.94
N LYS A 495 9.20 22.48 7.79
CA LYS A 495 10.04 23.35 8.63
C LYS A 495 9.54 23.42 10.08
N LYS A 496 8.24 23.23 10.31
CA LYS A 496 7.59 23.33 11.61
C LYS A 496 7.40 21.98 12.29
N VAL A 497 7.26 20.91 11.53
CA VAL A 497 6.98 19.55 12.02
C VAL A 497 7.90 18.53 11.33
N ASP A 498 8.09 17.38 11.94
CA ASP A 498 8.96 16.34 11.41
C ASP A 498 8.15 15.26 10.67
N ILE A 499 6.93 14.97 11.12
CA ILE A 499 6.02 13.96 10.56
C ILE A 499 4.60 14.52 10.59
N ILE A 500 3.87 14.38 9.49
CA ILE A 500 2.44 14.66 9.44
C ILE A 500 1.68 13.39 9.79
N VAL A 501 0.71 13.48 10.68
CA VAL A 501 -0.08 12.34 11.18
C VAL A 501 -1.55 12.46 10.78
N THR A 502 -2.12 11.36 10.29
CA THR A 502 -3.53 11.27 9.89
C THR A 502 -4.08 9.86 10.19
N PRO A 503 -5.40 9.66 10.26
CA PRO A 503 -5.93 8.34 9.95
C PRO A 503 -5.40 7.88 8.59
N THR A 504 -5.30 6.56 8.37
CA THR A 504 -4.90 6.06 7.03
C THR A 504 -6.05 6.21 6.04
N THR A 505 -7.23 5.82 6.44
CA THR A 505 -8.46 5.89 5.62
C THR A 505 -9.57 6.59 6.37
N GLY A 506 -10.47 7.26 5.66
CA GLY A 506 -11.64 7.93 6.25
C GLY A 506 -12.75 6.96 6.67
N MET A 507 -12.61 5.67 6.38
CA MET A 507 -13.57 4.62 6.78
C MET A 507 -12.85 3.28 6.99
N THR A 508 -13.44 2.39 7.78
CA THR A 508 -13.03 0.98 7.90
C THR A 508 -13.51 0.16 6.70
N ALA A 509 -13.16 -1.12 6.63
CA ALA A 509 -13.44 -1.99 5.49
C ALA A 509 -14.93 -1.95 5.06
N PRO A 510 -15.24 -1.50 3.84
CA PRO A 510 -16.62 -1.44 3.35
C PRO A 510 -17.18 -2.83 3.01
N ARG A 511 -18.52 -2.98 3.09
CA ARG A 511 -19.20 -4.23 2.70
C ARG A 511 -19.14 -4.43 1.20
N ILE A 512 -19.09 -5.69 0.78
CA ILE A 512 -19.13 -6.08 -0.64
C ILE A 512 -20.58 -6.27 -1.07
N PRO A 513 -21.12 -5.45 -1.99
CA PRO A 513 -22.41 -5.71 -2.57
C PRO A 513 -22.39 -7.03 -3.35
N PRO A 514 -23.37 -7.94 -3.16
CA PRO A 514 -23.40 -9.21 -3.90
C PRO A 514 -23.37 -9.05 -5.43
N SER A 515 -23.95 -7.98 -5.95
CA SER A 515 -23.96 -7.64 -7.39
C SER A 515 -22.57 -7.24 -7.92
N ALA A 516 -21.66 -6.75 -7.06
CA ALA A 516 -20.29 -6.36 -7.42
C ALA A 516 -19.39 -7.58 -7.72
N LEU A 517 -19.70 -8.75 -7.15
CA LEU A 517 -18.85 -9.94 -7.27
C LEU A 517 -18.69 -10.46 -8.70
N LYS A 518 -19.71 -10.27 -9.55
CA LYS A 518 -19.71 -10.79 -10.93
C LYS A 518 -19.44 -9.73 -11.99
N VAL A 519 -19.65 -8.48 -11.66
CA VAL A 519 -19.69 -7.39 -12.67
C VAL A 519 -18.69 -6.28 -12.34
N GLY A 520 -18.34 -6.13 -11.09
CA GLY A 520 -17.60 -4.98 -10.60
C GLY A 520 -18.51 -3.93 -9.96
N GLU A 521 -17.88 -2.89 -9.46
CA GLU A 521 -18.51 -1.78 -8.73
C GLU A 521 -17.78 -0.47 -9.00
N THR A 522 -18.56 0.60 -9.19
CA THR A 522 -18.05 1.97 -9.17
C THR A 522 -18.74 2.72 -8.04
N ASP A 523 -17.98 3.06 -7.00
CA ASP A 523 -18.41 3.88 -5.86
C ASP A 523 -17.33 4.91 -5.53
N LEU A 524 -17.48 6.12 -6.08
CA LEU A 524 -16.51 7.19 -5.86
C LEU A 524 -16.59 7.79 -4.47
N GLN A 525 -17.70 7.62 -3.73
CA GLN A 525 -17.78 8.06 -2.34
C GLN A 525 -16.95 7.14 -1.43
N VAL A 526 -17.06 5.83 -1.61
CA VAL A 526 -16.18 4.85 -0.94
C VAL A 526 -14.73 5.12 -1.30
N SER A 527 -14.41 5.26 -2.59
CA SER A 527 -13.04 5.55 -3.04
C SER A 527 -12.51 6.84 -2.45
N GLY A 528 -13.31 7.91 -2.42
CA GLY A 528 -12.94 9.19 -1.82
C GLY A 528 -12.65 9.08 -0.33
N ASN A 529 -13.47 8.35 0.44
CA ASN A 529 -13.23 8.11 1.85
C ASN A 529 -11.95 7.27 2.08
N LEU A 530 -11.70 6.25 1.27
CA LEU A 530 -10.49 5.44 1.36
C LEU A 530 -9.22 6.23 1.01
N MET A 531 -9.30 7.16 0.06
CA MET A 531 -8.16 7.94 -0.43
C MET A 531 -7.96 9.27 0.29
N ARG A 532 -8.85 9.72 1.16
CA ARG A 532 -8.89 11.07 1.75
C ARG A 532 -7.54 11.54 2.29
N PHE A 533 -6.82 10.70 3.00
CA PHE A 533 -5.54 11.04 3.63
C PHE A 533 -4.32 10.55 2.85
N ILE A 534 -4.54 9.80 1.78
CA ILE A 534 -3.53 8.99 1.09
C ILE A 534 -2.75 9.77 0.04
N ILE A 535 -3.47 10.52 -0.78
CA ILE A 535 -2.98 11.04 -2.08
C ILE A 535 -1.84 12.04 -1.96
N THR A 536 -1.72 12.73 -0.83
CA THR A 536 -0.61 13.65 -0.54
C THR A 536 0.74 12.99 -0.78
N ALA A 537 0.94 11.82 -0.19
CA ALA A 537 2.21 11.11 -0.30
C ALA A 537 2.49 10.61 -1.73
N ASN A 538 1.46 10.23 -2.49
CA ASN A 538 1.62 9.82 -3.88
C ASN A 538 1.95 10.99 -4.80
N LEU A 539 1.11 12.02 -4.81
CA LEU A 539 1.29 13.17 -5.69
C LEU A 539 2.64 13.86 -5.48
N LEU A 540 3.05 13.99 -4.22
CA LEU A 540 4.27 14.69 -3.85
C LEU A 540 5.49 13.76 -3.70
N GLY A 541 5.32 12.45 -3.87
CA GLY A 541 6.42 11.49 -3.75
C GLY A 541 6.96 11.31 -2.33
N LEU A 542 6.22 11.70 -1.29
CA LEU A 542 6.64 11.64 0.11
C LEU A 542 6.59 10.20 0.66
N PRO A 543 7.48 9.83 1.59
CA PRO A 543 7.37 8.54 2.27
C PRO A 543 6.19 8.53 3.24
N ALA A 544 5.48 7.40 3.32
CA ALA A 544 4.40 7.24 4.26
C ALA A 544 4.25 5.77 4.70
N VAL A 545 3.94 5.57 5.98
CA VAL A 545 3.68 4.23 6.54
C VAL A 545 2.32 4.22 7.23
N THR A 546 1.56 3.14 7.06
CA THR A 546 0.37 2.85 7.86
C THR A 546 0.67 1.81 8.93
N VAL A 547 0.16 2.04 10.13
CA VAL A 547 0.33 1.15 11.29
C VAL A 547 -1.04 0.90 11.91
N PRO A 548 -1.41 -0.35 12.24
CA PRO A 548 -2.64 -0.64 12.97
C PRO A 548 -2.63 0.01 14.36
N VAL A 549 -3.74 0.67 14.74
CA VAL A 549 -3.87 1.39 16.02
C VAL A 549 -5.06 0.94 16.86
N GLY A 550 -5.79 -0.06 16.41
CA GLY A 550 -6.95 -0.62 17.11
C GLY A 550 -8.05 -1.05 16.15
N TYR A 551 -9.25 -1.13 16.69
CA TYR A 551 -10.42 -1.64 15.97
C TYR A 551 -11.62 -0.72 16.22
N ASP A 552 -12.52 -0.65 15.24
CA ASP A 552 -13.83 -0.02 15.42
C ASP A 552 -14.78 -0.89 16.28
N LYS A 553 -15.99 -0.38 16.54
CA LYS A 553 -17.02 -1.10 17.32
C LYS A 553 -17.46 -2.42 16.67
N GLN A 554 -17.21 -2.62 15.38
CA GLN A 554 -17.51 -3.87 14.67
C GLN A 554 -16.31 -4.85 14.70
N GLY A 555 -15.19 -4.44 15.26
CA GLY A 555 -13.96 -5.24 15.32
C GLY A 555 -13.11 -5.15 14.05
N LEU A 556 -13.37 -4.17 13.20
CA LEU A 556 -12.59 -3.94 11.98
C LEU A 556 -11.35 -3.09 12.27
N PRO A 557 -10.20 -3.42 11.66
CA PRO A 557 -8.96 -2.69 11.90
C PRO A 557 -9.03 -1.21 11.51
N ILE A 558 -8.33 -0.39 12.30
CA ILE A 558 -8.08 1.03 12.05
C ILE A 558 -6.58 1.24 11.93
N GLY A 559 -6.14 1.92 10.88
CA GLY A 559 -4.74 2.30 10.67
C GLY A 559 -4.53 3.80 10.85
N MET A 560 -3.36 4.15 11.39
CA MET A 560 -2.83 5.50 11.44
C MET A 560 -1.71 5.66 10.41
N GLN A 561 -1.68 6.78 9.71
CA GLN A 561 -0.68 7.08 8.70
C GLN A 561 0.31 8.13 9.21
N LEU A 562 1.58 7.87 8.94
CA LEU A 562 2.70 8.77 9.23
C LEU A 562 3.32 9.19 7.89
N ILE A 563 3.30 10.47 7.56
CA ILE A 563 3.88 11.02 6.33
C ILE A 563 5.13 11.79 6.71
N GLY A 564 6.28 11.37 6.19
CA GLY A 564 7.57 12.01 6.42
C GLY A 564 7.94 13.02 5.33
N ARG A 565 8.94 13.86 5.63
CA ARG A 565 9.61 14.64 4.58
C ARG A 565 10.36 13.69 3.62
N PRO A 566 10.75 14.14 2.43
CA PRO A 566 11.50 13.31 1.50
C PRO A 566 12.73 12.66 2.16
N TRP A 567 12.95 11.37 1.89
CA TRP A 567 14.08 10.56 2.34
C TRP A 567 14.14 10.24 3.85
N CYS A 568 13.03 10.47 4.60
CA CYS A 568 12.96 10.26 6.04
C CYS A 568 12.20 8.99 6.44
N GLU A 569 12.38 7.90 5.72
CA GLU A 569 11.77 6.61 6.03
C GLU A 569 12.18 6.08 7.40
N ALA A 570 13.42 6.32 7.82
CA ALA A 570 13.91 5.88 9.12
C ALA A 570 13.13 6.52 10.28
N SER A 571 12.85 7.82 10.21
CA SER A 571 12.06 8.52 11.24
C SER A 571 10.63 8.02 11.31
N ILE A 572 9.95 7.84 10.17
CA ILE A 572 8.57 7.33 10.19
C ILE A 572 8.49 5.88 10.64
N LEU A 573 9.44 5.02 10.27
CA LEU A 573 9.50 3.64 10.73
C LEU A 573 9.81 3.54 12.22
N ARG A 574 10.67 4.40 12.74
CA ARG A 574 10.95 4.46 14.18
C ARG A 574 9.73 4.89 14.98
N LEU A 575 8.99 5.91 14.53
CA LEU A 575 7.73 6.31 15.17
C LEU A 575 6.69 5.21 15.04
N ALA A 576 6.62 4.54 13.89
CA ALA A 576 5.73 3.40 13.65
C ALA A 576 6.01 2.24 14.64
N ALA A 577 7.28 1.92 14.90
CA ALA A 577 7.67 0.92 15.90
C ALA A 577 7.22 1.32 17.31
N ALA A 578 7.40 2.59 17.69
CA ALA A 578 6.94 3.07 18.98
C ALA A 578 5.40 3.03 19.10
N ILE A 579 4.66 3.29 18.02
CA ILE A 579 3.20 3.12 17.99
C ILE A 579 2.84 1.65 18.20
N GLU A 580 3.48 0.72 17.49
CA GLU A 580 3.23 -0.72 17.60
C GLU A 580 3.50 -1.24 19.03
N GLU A 581 4.53 -0.73 19.71
CA GLU A 581 4.86 -1.06 21.10
C GLU A 581 3.92 -0.39 22.12
N THR A 582 3.48 0.83 21.80
CA THR A 582 2.67 1.65 22.73
C THR A 582 1.20 1.29 22.66
N CYS A 583 0.73 0.80 21.52
CA CYS A 583 -0.67 0.48 21.29
C CYS A 583 -1.15 -0.60 22.27
N ALA A 584 -1.92 -0.19 23.30
CA ALA A 584 -2.34 -1.05 24.40
C ALA A 584 -3.40 -2.07 24.01
N GLU A 585 -4.06 -1.89 22.85
CA GLU A 585 -5.10 -2.83 22.41
C GLU A 585 -4.47 -4.07 21.78
N PRO A 586 -4.70 -5.27 22.34
CA PRO A 586 -4.16 -6.51 21.77
C PRO A 586 -4.61 -6.71 20.32
N LYS A 587 -3.70 -7.18 19.47
CA LYS A 587 -4.07 -7.57 18.10
C LYS A 587 -5.14 -8.65 18.15
N LYS A 588 -6.23 -8.46 17.39
CA LYS A 588 -7.29 -9.48 17.25
C LYS A 588 -6.89 -10.49 16.20
N LYS A 589 -7.05 -11.77 16.53
CA LYS A 589 -6.88 -12.84 15.54
C LYS A 589 -7.96 -12.69 14.47
N PRO A 590 -7.59 -12.60 13.17
CA PRO A 590 -8.58 -12.59 12.10
C PRO A 590 -9.44 -13.85 12.08
N LEU A 591 -10.68 -13.76 11.59
CA LEU A 591 -11.56 -14.92 11.42
C LEU A 591 -10.97 -15.97 10.48
N GLN A 592 -10.22 -15.51 9.47
CA GLN A 592 -9.50 -16.37 8.54
C GLN A 592 -7.98 -16.25 8.80
N TYR A 593 -7.49 -16.98 9.79
CA TYR A 593 -6.08 -17.02 10.16
C TYR A 593 -5.57 -18.46 10.17
N TYR A 594 -4.39 -18.68 9.60
CA TYR A 594 -3.71 -19.96 9.48
C TYR A 594 -2.35 -19.90 10.17
N ASP A 595 -2.13 -20.77 11.16
CA ASP A 595 -0.83 -20.91 11.81
C ASP A 595 0.02 -21.93 11.05
N ILE A 596 0.67 -21.45 9.96
CA ILE A 596 1.51 -22.35 9.14
C ILE A 596 2.83 -22.73 9.83
N LEU A 597 3.26 -21.98 10.84
CA LEU A 597 4.51 -22.25 11.54
C LEU A 597 4.36 -23.37 12.58
N LYS A 598 3.34 -23.32 13.44
CA LYS A 598 3.06 -24.36 14.46
C LYS A 598 2.06 -25.42 13.98
N GLY A 599 1.20 -25.08 13.04
CA GLY A 599 0.02 -25.86 12.70
C GLY A 599 -1.17 -25.52 13.60
N ASN A 600 -2.37 -25.80 13.11
CA ASN A 600 -3.61 -25.62 13.89
C ASN A 600 -3.80 -26.76 14.87
#